data_e3c6f42885c836298e695404552527ca
#
_entry.id   e3c6f42885c836298e695404552527ca
#
_cell.length_a   1.000
_cell.length_b   1.000
_cell.length_c   1.000
_cell.angle_alpha   90.00
_cell.angle_beta   90.00
_cell.angle_gamma   90.00
#
_symmetry.space_group_name_H-M   'P 1'
#
loop_
_entity.id
_entity.type
_entity.pdbx_description
1 polymer ?
#
loop_
_entity_poly.entity_id
_entity_poly.type
_entity_poly.pdbx_seq_one_letter_code
_entity_poly.pdbx_strand_id
1 'polypeptide(L)'
;MKADLHVHSSFSDGSEAVETVLKLAKERDVTQISFVDHDTVKGLSKVCMLGEKYQIEVIPGIEISAYDFKRDRKVHILGYNYDPEAVHIRAICDDLLKRRQTHSLWQIKQIQKAGYKLDVEKIIETAKPSETIYKQHIMRHLTEADYTSLSYKQLYKSLFKGVGVASGDIVYIDAVDAVKAIVADGGLAVVAHPGQLDSYDLIPELIPYGLGGIERNHPDHTASDYQKVEALAKRYGLVMTGGTDFHGAYGAPIPLGEITSPSSLLKSYK
;
A
#
# COMPACT_ATOMS: atom_id res chain seq x y z
N MET A 1 15.91 -15.72 -8.16
CA MET A 1 14.58 -15.10 -8.32
C MET A 1 14.62 -13.76 -7.61
N LYS A 2 14.25 -12.68 -8.27
CA LYS A 2 14.22 -11.33 -7.72
C LYS A 2 12.75 -10.91 -7.59
N ALA A 3 12.23 -10.88 -6.38
CA ALA A 3 10.81 -10.64 -6.11
C ALA A 3 10.63 -9.30 -5.39
N ASP A 4 9.82 -8.39 -5.96
CA ASP A 4 9.36 -7.16 -5.32
C ASP A 4 7.86 -7.30 -5.05
N LEU A 5 7.50 -7.53 -3.80
CA LEU A 5 6.14 -7.88 -3.43
C LEU A 5 5.36 -6.72 -2.80
N HIS A 6 5.92 -5.50 -2.84
CA HIS A 6 5.24 -4.32 -2.33
C HIS A 6 5.42 -3.15 -3.31
N VAL A 7 4.47 -3.05 -4.25
CA VAL A 7 4.51 -2.07 -5.33
C VAL A 7 3.14 -1.46 -5.55
N HIS A 8 3.07 -0.14 -5.65
CA HIS A 8 1.85 0.61 -5.97
C HIS A 8 1.86 1.12 -7.40
N SER A 9 0.68 1.21 -7.98
CA SER A 9 0.47 1.72 -9.32
C SER A 9 -0.53 2.88 -9.32
N SER A 10 -0.83 3.40 -10.51
CA SER A 10 -1.87 4.41 -10.71
C SER A 10 -3.30 3.90 -10.41
N PHE A 11 -3.50 2.64 -10.05
CA PHE A 11 -4.78 2.16 -9.54
C PHE A 11 -5.04 2.61 -8.09
N SER A 12 -4.01 3.04 -7.36
CA SER A 12 -4.13 3.69 -6.05
C SER A 12 -3.37 5.01 -6.02
N ASP A 13 -2.29 5.10 -5.29
CA ASP A 13 -1.50 6.30 -5.04
C ASP A 13 -0.07 6.24 -5.60
N GLY A 14 0.22 5.29 -6.47
CA GLY A 14 1.42 5.30 -7.30
C GLY A 14 1.30 6.25 -8.48
N SER A 15 2.40 6.86 -8.92
CA SER A 15 2.42 7.76 -10.08
C SER A 15 2.43 7.02 -11.42
N GLU A 16 2.86 5.76 -11.43
CA GLU A 16 3.14 5.03 -12.66
C GLU A 16 2.03 4.06 -13.05
N ALA A 17 1.75 4.00 -14.34
CA ALA A 17 0.86 2.97 -14.88
C ALA A 17 1.50 1.58 -14.74
N VAL A 18 0.69 0.54 -14.54
CA VAL A 18 1.13 -0.86 -14.42
C VAL A 18 2.12 -1.26 -15.53
N GLU A 19 1.85 -0.87 -16.78
CA GLU A 19 2.72 -1.21 -17.89
C GLU A 19 4.11 -0.57 -17.78
N THR A 20 4.19 0.68 -17.31
CA THR A 20 5.46 1.37 -17.02
C THR A 20 6.22 0.65 -15.93
N VAL A 21 5.55 0.28 -14.84
CA VAL A 21 6.17 -0.46 -13.73
C VAL A 21 6.72 -1.81 -14.18
N LEU A 22 5.97 -2.55 -15.01
CA LEU A 22 6.44 -3.85 -15.53
C LEU A 22 7.63 -3.70 -16.49
N LYS A 23 7.71 -2.62 -17.29
CA LYS A 23 8.90 -2.33 -18.10
C LYS A 23 10.12 -2.08 -17.20
N LEU A 24 9.97 -1.24 -16.18
CA LEU A 24 11.02 -0.99 -15.20
C LEU A 24 11.44 -2.26 -14.45
N ALA A 25 10.47 -3.10 -14.09
CA ALA A 25 10.73 -4.39 -13.45
C ALA A 25 11.59 -5.30 -14.34
N LYS A 26 11.27 -5.37 -15.62
CA LYS A 26 12.05 -6.15 -16.60
C LYS A 26 13.46 -5.61 -16.79
N GLU A 27 13.61 -4.30 -16.89
CA GLU A 27 14.93 -3.62 -17.01
C GLU A 27 15.83 -3.85 -15.79
N ARG A 28 15.24 -4.20 -14.64
CA ARG A 28 15.92 -4.44 -13.37
C ARG A 28 15.98 -5.91 -12.96
N ASP A 29 15.68 -6.82 -13.89
CA ASP A 29 15.68 -8.28 -13.65
C ASP A 29 14.75 -8.72 -12.53
N VAL A 30 13.68 -7.97 -12.24
CA VAL A 30 12.61 -8.41 -11.35
C VAL A 30 11.81 -9.49 -12.07
N THR A 31 11.76 -10.66 -11.48
CA THR A 31 11.11 -11.86 -12.08
C THR A 31 9.75 -12.14 -11.47
N GLN A 32 9.47 -11.59 -10.29
CA GLN A 32 8.21 -11.74 -9.58
C GLN A 32 7.81 -10.40 -8.95
N ILE A 33 6.55 -10.01 -9.08
CA ILE A 33 6.04 -8.72 -8.58
C ILE A 33 4.64 -8.88 -8.00
N SER A 34 4.33 -8.09 -6.97
CA SER A 34 2.96 -7.92 -6.51
C SER A 34 2.59 -6.45 -6.50
N PHE A 35 1.55 -6.11 -7.25
CA PHE A 35 0.90 -4.82 -7.12
C PHE A 35 -0.08 -4.89 -5.96
N VAL A 36 0.22 -4.13 -4.91
CA VAL A 36 -0.58 -4.11 -3.68
C VAL A 36 -1.31 -2.77 -3.53
N ASP A 37 -1.92 -2.31 -4.61
CA ASP A 37 -2.65 -1.05 -4.65
C ASP A 37 -3.60 -0.92 -3.46
N HIS A 38 -3.64 0.26 -2.83
CA HIS A 38 -4.39 0.51 -1.61
C HIS A 38 -5.90 0.31 -1.80
N ASP A 39 -6.46 -0.60 -0.99
CA ASP A 39 -7.90 -0.80 -0.82
C ASP A 39 -8.65 -1.19 -2.11
N THR A 40 -7.94 -1.65 -3.16
CA THR A 40 -8.55 -2.01 -4.44
C THR A 40 -7.92 -3.24 -5.09
N VAL A 41 -8.77 -4.07 -5.69
CA VAL A 41 -8.38 -5.22 -6.52
C VAL A 41 -8.66 -5.01 -8.01
N LYS A 42 -9.13 -3.83 -8.41
CA LYS A 42 -9.60 -3.54 -9.77
C LYS A 42 -8.52 -3.64 -10.84
N GLY A 43 -7.27 -3.42 -10.48
CA GLY A 43 -6.13 -3.55 -11.38
C GLY A 43 -5.74 -4.99 -11.71
N LEU A 44 -6.15 -5.97 -10.91
CA LEU A 44 -5.60 -7.33 -10.91
C LEU A 44 -5.63 -8.01 -12.28
N SER A 45 -6.77 -8.02 -12.97
CA SER A 45 -6.88 -8.64 -14.30
C SER A 45 -5.91 -8.03 -15.32
N LYS A 46 -5.80 -6.68 -15.32
CA LYS A 46 -4.86 -5.97 -16.21
C LYS A 46 -3.41 -6.26 -15.84
N VAL A 47 -3.11 -6.32 -14.54
CA VAL A 47 -1.76 -6.63 -14.04
C VAL A 47 -1.33 -8.02 -14.45
N CYS A 48 -2.19 -9.03 -14.27
CA CYS A 48 -1.91 -10.43 -14.68
C CYS A 48 -1.66 -10.54 -16.20
N MET A 49 -2.56 -9.96 -17.01
CA MET A 49 -2.42 -9.96 -18.46
C MET A 49 -1.10 -9.32 -18.94
N LEU A 50 -0.74 -8.19 -18.35
CA LEU A 50 0.52 -7.51 -18.68
C LEU A 50 1.73 -8.25 -18.12
N GLY A 51 1.64 -8.90 -16.96
CA GLY A 51 2.70 -9.76 -16.42
C GLY A 51 3.07 -10.88 -17.39
N GLU A 52 2.09 -11.56 -17.96
CA GLU A 52 2.31 -12.57 -19.01
C GLU A 52 3.04 -11.97 -20.23
N LYS A 53 2.58 -10.81 -20.72
CA LYS A 53 3.21 -10.09 -21.85
C LYS A 53 4.69 -9.78 -21.60
N TYR A 54 5.04 -9.36 -20.38
CA TYR A 54 6.41 -9.00 -20.00
C TYR A 54 7.22 -10.17 -19.43
N GLN A 55 6.62 -11.37 -19.29
CA GLN A 55 7.23 -12.57 -18.72
C GLN A 55 7.69 -12.34 -17.26
N ILE A 56 6.88 -11.64 -16.49
CA ILE A 56 7.06 -11.40 -15.05
C ILE A 56 5.93 -12.12 -14.31
N GLU A 57 6.28 -12.95 -13.35
CA GLU A 57 5.29 -13.63 -12.51
C GLU A 57 4.59 -12.61 -11.61
N VAL A 58 3.28 -12.45 -11.78
CA VAL A 58 2.45 -11.56 -10.96
C VAL A 58 1.83 -12.36 -9.82
N ILE A 59 2.03 -11.89 -8.59
CA ILE A 59 1.35 -12.39 -7.41
C ILE A 59 0.13 -11.48 -7.16
N PRO A 60 -1.11 -11.99 -7.18
CA PRO A 60 -2.27 -11.21 -6.76
C PRO A 60 -2.04 -10.56 -5.40
N GLY A 61 -2.19 -9.24 -5.32
CA GLY A 61 -1.87 -8.49 -4.11
C GLY A 61 -2.83 -7.33 -3.85
N ILE A 62 -2.93 -6.94 -2.58
CA ILE A 62 -3.62 -5.75 -2.10
C ILE A 62 -2.96 -5.27 -0.81
N GLU A 63 -2.96 -3.96 -0.55
CA GLU A 63 -2.66 -3.40 0.76
C GLU A 63 -3.91 -2.73 1.34
N ILE A 64 -4.43 -3.28 2.42
CA ILE A 64 -5.63 -2.76 3.10
C ILE A 64 -5.21 -1.74 4.15
N SER A 65 -5.74 -0.52 4.02
CA SER A 65 -5.60 0.55 5.01
C SER A 65 -6.44 0.23 6.24
N ALA A 66 -5.81 -0.28 7.28
CA ALA A 66 -6.46 -0.73 8.50
C ALA A 66 -6.07 0.10 9.73
N TYR A 67 -6.68 -0.22 10.87
CA TYR A 67 -6.48 0.50 12.13
C TYR A 67 -6.48 -0.45 13.31
N ASP A 68 -5.57 -0.23 14.23
CA ASP A 68 -5.56 -0.82 15.57
C ASP A 68 -6.29 0.12 16.52
N PHE A 69 -7.61 -0.09 16.66
CA PHE A 69 -8.46 0.75 17.51
C PHE A 69 -8.13 0.67 19.00
N LYS A 70 -7.48 -0.41 19.43
CA LYS A 70 -7.04 -0.55 20.83
C LYS A 70 -5.90 0.39 21.19
N ARG A 71 -5.01 0.68 20.20
CA ARG A 71 -3.81 1.50 20.39
C ARG A 71 -3.85 2.82 19.64
N ASP A 72 -4.99 3.13 19.02
CA ASP A 72 -5.24 4.38 18.28
C ASP A 72 -4.17 4.65 17.21
N ARG A 73 -3.87 3.66 16.36
CA ARG A 73 -2.84 3.77 15.32
C ARG A 73 -3.22 3.07 14.01
N LYS A 74 -2.66 3.58 12.94
CA LYS A 74 -2.75 2.96 11.63
C LYS A 74 -1.94 1.66 11.58
N VAL A 75 -2.43 0.74 10.78
CA VAL A 75 -1.71 -0.46 10.38
C VAL A 75 -2.11 -0.77 8.95
N HIS A 76 -1.21 -1.36 8.18
CA HIS A 76 -1.54 -1.86 6.86
C HIS A 76 -1.44 -3.40 6.85
N ILE A 77 -2.37 -4.02 6.14
CA ILE A 77 -2.41 -5.47 5.99
C ILE A 77 -2.31 -5.80 4.51
N LEU A 78 -1.22 -6.46 4.13
CA LEU A 78 -1.04 -7.00 2.79
C LEU A 78 -1.82 -8.30 2.66
N GLY A 79 -2.48 -8.48 1.52
CA GLY A 79 -3.11 -9.73 1.13
C GLY A 79 -2.45 -10.28 -0.14
N TYR A 80 -2.06 -11.55 -0.14
CA TYR A 80 -1.46 -12.20 -1.31
C TYR A 80 -2.20 -13.46 -1.70
N ASN A 81 -2.19 -13.77 -3.01
CA ASN A 81 -2.75 -15.02 -3.55
C ASN A 81 -4.20 -15.30 -3.17
N TYR A 82 -5.01 -14.27 -2.92
CA TYR A 82 -6.45 -14.39 -2.69
C TYR A 82 -7.18 -14.74 -4.00
N ASP A 83 -8.40 -15.25 -3.86
CA ASP A 83 -9.30 -15.51 -5.00
C ASP A 83 -9.51 -14.22 -5.80
N PRO A 84 -9.34 -14.21 -7.13
CA PRO A 84 -9.49 -13.01 -7.97
C PRO A 84 -10.86 -12.32 -7.85
N GLU A 85 -11.92 -13.02 -7.47
CA GLU A 85 -13.24 -12.42 -7.19
C GLU A 85 -13.20 -11.54 -5.94
N ALA A 86 -12.36 -11.85 -4.96
CA ALA A 86 -12.06 -11.07 -3.76
C ALA A 86 -13.35 -10.58 -3.05
N VAL A 87 -14.32 -11.46 -2.85
CA VAL A 87 -15.67 -11.11 -2.40
C VAL A 87 -15.64 -10.43 -1.03
N HIS A 88 -14.88 -10.98 -0.08
CA HIS A 88 -14.79 -10.46 1.28
C HIS A 88 -13.92 -9.22 1.37
N ILE A 89 -12.80 -9.19 0.65
CA ILE A 89 -11.92 -8.01 0.54
C ILE A 89 -12.71 -6.84 -0.04
N ARG A 90 -13.42 -7.02 -1.15
CA ARG A 90 -14.22 -5.97 -1.78
C ARG A 90 -15.34 -5.47 -0.86
N ALA A 91 -15.98 -6.36 -0.11
CA ALA A 91 -17.06 -5.99 0.81
C ALA A 91 -16.62 -4.94 1.85
N ILE A 92 -15.37 -4.97 2.31
CA ILE A 92 -14.83 -4.01 3.28
C ILE A 92 -14.13 -2.82 2.60
N CYS A 93 -13.45 -3.04 1.48
CA CYS A 93 -12.66 -2.01 0.80
C CYS A 93 -13.51 -1.03 -0.01
N ASP A 94 -14.59 -1.48 -0.67
CA ASP A 94 -15.44 -0.60 -1.49
C ASP A 94 -16.05 0.56 -0.67
N ASP A 95 -16.43 0.30 0.58
CA ASP A 95 -16.95 1.36 1.46
C ASP A 95 -15.82 2.26 2.01
N LEU A 96 -14.63 1.71 2.22
CA LEU A 96 -13.47 2.50 2.60
C LEU A 96 -13.07 3.49 1.48
N LEU A 97 -13.08 3.04 0.23
CA LEU A 97 -12.79 3.90 -0.93
C LEU A 97 -13.80 5.04 -1.06
N LYS A 98 -15.11 4.79 -0.84
CA LYS A 98 -16.14 5.84 -0.82
C LYS A 98 -15.88 6.88 0.29
N ARG A 99 -15.53 6.41 1.50
CA ARG A 99 -15.15 7.30 2.61
C ARG A 99 -13.92 8.11 2.27
N ARG A 100 -12.89 7.51 1.67
CA ARG A 100 -11.68 8.18 1.21
C ARG A 100 -11.99 9.25 0.17
N GLN A 101 -12.78 8.93 -0.84
CA GLN A 101 -13.18 9.90 -1.87
C GLN A 101 -13.91 11.12 -1.27
N THR A 102 -14.88 10.87 -0.39
CA THR A 102 -15.60 11.93 0.31
C THR A 102 -14.67 12.81 1.13
N HIS A 103 -13.76 12.19 1.87
CA HIS A 103 -12.78 12.91 2.69
C HIS A 103 -11.78 13.70 1.85
N SER A 104 -11.27 13.13 0.75
CA SER A 104 -10.35 13.82 -0.15
C SER A 104 -10.98 15.05 -0.81
N LEU A 105 -12.24 14.95 -1.23
CA LEU A 105 -12.99 16.12 -1.74
C LEU A 105 -13.17 17.19 -0.66
N TRP A 106 -13.44 16.80 0.59
CA TRP A 106 -13.46 17.72 1.71
C TRP A 106 -12.09 18.38 1.93
N GLN A 107 -11.00 17.61 1.91
CA GLN A 107 -9.64 18.15 2.03
C GLN A 107 -9.34 19.19 0.96
N ILE A 108 -9.65 18.92 -0.30
CA ILE A 108 -9.48 19.87 -1.41
C ILE A 108 -10.24 21.16 -1.12
N LYS A 109 -11.50 21.05 -0.66
CA LYS A 109 -12.32 22.22 -0.32
C LYS A 109 -11.72 23.04 0.84
N GLN A 110 -11.13 22.41 1.86
CA GLN A 110 -10.47 23.17 2.94
C GLN A 110 -9.21 23.88 2.43
N ILE A 111 -8.42 23.23 1.60
CA ILE A 111 -7.20 23.80 0.98
C ILE A 111 -7.57 25.00 0.09
N GLN A 112 -8.65 24.87 -0.72
CA GLN A 112 -9.17 26.00 -1.52
C GLN A 112 -9.60 27.19 -0.63
N LYS A 113 -10.30 26.93 0.49
CA LYS A 113 -10.68 27.98 1.47
C LYS A 113 -9.46 28.65 2.11
N ALA A 114 -8.35 27.95 2.24
CA ALA A 114 -7.08 28.51 2.72
C ALA A 114 -6.34 29.35 1.66
N GLY A 115 -6.92 29.54 0.47
CA GLY A 115 -6.39 30.40 -0.59
C GLY A 115 -5.58 29.69 -1.67
N TYR A 116 -5.44 28.38 -1.62
CA TYR A 116 -4.76 27.62 -2.67
C TYR A 116 -5.68 27.43 -3.88
N LYS A 117 -5.11 27.57 -5.07
CA LYS A 117 -5.84 27.33 -6.32
C LYS A 117 -5.74 25.85 -6.69
N LEU A 118 -6.84 25.13 -6.56
CA LEU A 118 -6.97 23.72 -6.95
C LEU A 118 -8.16 23.57 -7.90
N ASP A 119 -7.95 22.82 -8.97
CA ASP A 119 -8.97 22.43 -9.93
C ASP A 119 -9.34 20.95 -9.63
N VAL A 120 -10.53 20.75 -9.09
CA VAL A 120 -11.02 19.43 -8.66
C VAL A 120 -11.10 18.46 -9.84
N GLU A 121 -11.55 18.92 -11.00
CA GLU A 121 -11.71 18.07 -12.20
C GLU A 121 -10.35 17.58 -12.70
N LYS A 122 -9.35 18.46 -12.70
CA LYS A 122 -7.97 18.06 -13.05
C LYS A 122 -7.36 17.09 -12.05
N ILE A 123 -7.64 17.25 -10.75
CA ILE A 123 -7.18 16.30 -9.72
C ILE A 123 -7.82 14.93 -9.95
N ILE A 124 -9.15 14.88 -10.22
CA ILE A 124 -9.84 13.64 -10.55
C ILE A 124 -9.25 12.99 -11.81
N GLU A 125 -8.95 13.76 -12.84
CA GLU A 125 -8.33 13.24 -14.06
C GLU A 125 -6.92 12.70 -13.80
N THR A 126 -6.13 13.39 -12.99
CA THR A 126 -4.77 12.93 -12.58
C THR A 126 -4.83 11.64 -11.76
N ALA A 127 -5.89 11.45 -10.97
CA ALA A 127 -6.04 10.24 -10.15
C ALA A 127 -6.40 8.99 -10.96
N LYS A 128 -6.91 9.12 -12.19
CA LYS A 128 -7.28 7.96 -13.02
C LYS A 128 -6.07 7.06 -13.34
N PRO A 129 -6.25 5.74 -13.35
CA PRO A 129 -7.49 4.95 -13.22
C PRO A 129 -7.95 4.68 -11.79
N SER A 130 -7.31 5.24 -10.75
CA SER A 130 -7.81 5.15 -9.38
C SER A 130 -9.23 5.74 -9.30
N GLU A 131 -10.09 5.07 -8.53
CA GLU A 131 -11.47 5.52 -8.31
C GLU A 131 -11.59 6.49 -7.13
N THR A 132 -10.48 6.76 -6.46
CA THR A 132 -10.43 7.67 -5.33
C THR A 132 -9.21 8.57 -5.41
N ILE A 133 -9.33 9.75 -4.84
CA ILE A 133 -8.25 10.71 -4.74
C ILE A 133 -7.45 10.41 -3.47
N TYR A 134 -6.13 10.27 -3.61
CA TYR A 134 -5.18 10.21 -2.50
C TYR A 134 -4.51 11.57 -2.28
N LYS A 135 -3.85 11.75 -1.14
CA LYS A 135 -3.13 12.99 -0.82
C LYS A 135 -2.04 13.32 -1.84
N GLN A 136 -1.41 12.30 -2.40
CA GLN A 136 -0.40 12.42 -3.45
C GLN A 136 -0.95 13.11 -4.70
N HIS A 137 -2.18 12.76 -5.12
CA HIS A 137 -2.86 13.42 -6.25
C HIS A 137 -3.10 14.90 -5.95
N ILE A 138 -3.52 15.25 -4.72
CA ILE A 138 -3.71 16.65 -4.32
C ILE A 138 -2.37 17.40 -4.31
N MET A 139 -1.34 16.80 -3.72
CA MET A 139 0.00 17.39 -3.63
C MET A 139 0.60 17.68 -5.01
N ARG A 140 0.36 16.81 -6.00
CA ARG A 140 0.83 17.00 -7.39
C ARG A 140 0.31 18.30 -8.01
N HIS A 141 -0.85 18.78 -7.58
CA HIS A 141 -1.45 20.06 -8.03
C HIS A 141 -1.07 21.26 -7.15
N LEU A 142 -0.36 21.02 -6.05
CA LEU A 142 0.07 22.08 -5.14
C LEU A 142 1.56 22.45 -5.31
N THR A 143 2.39 21.51 -5.76
CA THR A 143 3.84 21.73 -5.87
C THR A 143 4.47 20.80 -6.91
N GLU A 144 5.51 21.30 -7.57
CA GLU A 144 6.41 20.52 -8.45
C GLU A 144 7.61 19.94 -7.68
N ALA A 145 7.68 20.18 -6.37
CA ALA A 145 8.78 19.72 -5.54
C ALA A 145 8.79 18.19 -5.38
N ASP A 146 9.97 17.59 -5.40
CA ASP A 146 10.13 16.16 -5.17
C ASP A 146 9.62 15.72 -3.79
N TYR A 147 9.04 14.52 -3.71
CA TYR A 147 8.47 13.93 -2.49
C TYR A 147 9.42 13.98 -1.28
N THR A 148 10.72 13.75 -1.49
CA THR A 148 11.74 13.76 -0.41
C THR A 148 12.24 15.14 -0.04
N SER A 149 11.92 16.18 -0.82
CA SER A 149 12.37 17.54 -0.58
C SER A 149 11.79 18.14 0.70
N LEU A 150 12.53 19.04 1.31
CA LEU A 150 12.09 19.75 2.52
C LEU A 150 10.81 20.56 2.25
N SER A 151 10.74 21.22 1.08
CA SER A 151 9.58 22.03 0.68
C SER A 151 8.31 21.20 0.56
N TYR A 152 8.37 20.01 -0.07
CA TYR A 152 7.26 19.09 -0.16
C TYR A 152 6.79 18.65 1.25
N LYS A 153 7.72 18.19 2.08
CA LYS A 153 7.43 17.69 3.44
C LYS A 153 6.82 18.79 4.33
N GLN A 154 7.33 20.01 4.23
CA GLN A 154 6.77 21.15 4.99
C GLN A 154 5.36 21.50 4.53
N LEU A 155 5.13 21.57 3.21
CA LEU A 155 3.80 21.83 2.65
C LEU A 155 2.81 20.73 3.04
N TYR A 156 3.19 19.46 2.85
CA TYR A 156 2.36 18.32 3.24
C TYR A 156 1.99 18.37 4.74
N LYS A 157 2.97 18.62 5.61
CA LYS A 157 2.74 18.72 7.06
C LYS A 157 1.83 19.88 7.40
N SER A 158 2.01 21.06 6.79
CA SER A 158 1.21 22.25 7.05
C SER A 158 -0.26 22.10 6.66
N LEU A 159 -0.55 21.29 5.64
CA LEU A 159 -1.91 21.08 5.17
C LEU A 159 -2.61 19.88 5.82
N PHE A 160 -1.92 18.74 5.97
CA PHE A 160 -2.54 17.46 6.29
C PHE A 160 -2.22 16.92 7.68
N LYS A 161 -1.35 17.56 8.47
CA LYS A 161 -0.97 17.07 9.80
C LYS A 161 -1.25 18.09 10.90
N GLY A 162 -1.49 17.58 12.11
CA GLY A 162 -1.70 18.42 13.29
C GLY A 162 -2.87 19.40 13.11
N VAL A 163 -2.57 20.70 13.15
CA VAL A 163 -3.55 21.80 12.98
C VAL A 163 -3.75 22.24 11.53
N GLY A 164 -3.24 21.48 10.57
CA GLY A 164 -3.38 21.79 9.14
C GLY A 164 -4.84 21.85 8.71
N VAL A 165 -5.18 22.74 7.76
CA VAL A 165 -6.56 23.01 7.35
C VAL A 165 -7.28 21.79 6.75
N ALA A 166 -6.53 20.84 6.23
CA ALA A 166 -7.03 19.59 5.65
C ALA A 166 -6.60 18.37 6.49
N SER A 167 -6.24 18.60 7.77
CA SER A 167 -5.91 17.53 8.72
C SER A 167 -7.16 16.71 9.05
N GLY A 168 -6.93 15.53 9.59
CA GLY A 168 -7.99 14.56 9.89
C GLY A 168 -7.84 13.31 9.04
N ASP A 169 -8.63 12.32 9.37
CA ASP A 169 -8.56 11.00 8.75
C ASP A 169 -9.96 10.40 8.55
N ILE A 170 -10.01 9.34 7.76
CA ILE A 170 -11.23 8.55 7.55
C ILE A 170 -11.39 7.53 8.68
N VAL A 171 -12.57 6.93 8.80
CA VAL A 171 -12.75 5.71 9.58
C VAL A 171 -12.18 4.55 8.77
N TYR A 172 -11.10 3.96 9.27
CA TYR A 172 -10.42 2.81 8.67
C TYR A 172 -11.14 1.49 8.97
N ILE A 173 -10.67 0.43 8.33
CA ILE A 173 -11.06 -0.96 8.59
C ILE A 173 -10.34 -1.42 9.87
N ASP A 174 -11.01 -2.22 10.73
CA ASP A 174 -10.31 -2.88 11.83
C ASP A 174 -9.30 -3.89 11.29
N ALA A 175 -8.11 -3.93 11.89
CA ALA A 175 -7.03 -4.82 11.44
C ALA A 175 -7.42 -6.30 11.47
N VAL A 176 -8.25 -6.70 12.45
CA VAL A 176 -8.79 -8.06 12.55
C VAL A 176 -9.72 -8.35 11.37
N ASP A 177 -10.57 -7.40 10.98
CA ASP A 177 -11.50 -7.59 9.87
C ASP A 177 -10.75 -7.63 8.52
N ALA A 178 -9.67 -6.85 8.37
CA ALA A 178 -8.80 -6.93 7.20
C ALA A 178 -8.16 -8.32 7.05
N VAL A 179 -7.60 -8.87 8.14
CA VAL A 179 -7.01 -10.23 8.15
C VAL A 179 -8.08 -11.27 7.81
N LYS A 180 -9.26 -11.21 8.44
CA LYS A 180 -10.36 -12.15 8.19
C LYS A 180 -10.83 -12.13 6.74
N ALA A 181 -10.95 -10.95 6.12
CA ALA A 181 -11.40 -10.82 4.74
C ALA A 181 -10.40 -11.46 3.77
N ILE A 182 -9.10 -11.21 3.96
CA ILE A 182 -8.05 -11.82 3.14
C ILE A 182 -8.07 -13.35 3.28
N VAL A 183 -8.17 -13.86 4.50
CA VAL A 183 -8.22 -15.31 4.77
C VAL A 183 -9.49 -15.94 4.21
N ALA A 184 -10.64 -15.26 4.32
CA ALA A 184 -11.90 -15.75 3.78
C ALA A 184 -11.91 -15.86 2.24
N ASP A 185 -11.14 -15.00 1.56
CA ASP A 185 -10.89 -15.08 0.12
C ASP A 185 -9.70 -16.02 -0.23
N GLY A 186 -9.23 -16.85 0.74
CA GLY A 186 -8.17 -17.85 0.52
C GLY A 186 -6.75 -17.28 0.43
N GLY A 187 -6.56 -16.00 0.75
CA GLY A 187 -5.30 -15.31 0.67
C GLY A 187 -4.40 -15.47 1.90
N LEU A 188 -3.14 -15.09 1.74
CA LEU A 188 -2.16 -14.95 2.81
C LEU A 188 -2.21 -13.51 3.35
N ALA A 189 -2.63 -13.34 4.60
CA ALA A 189 -2.60 -12.04 5.28
C ALA A 189 -1.24 -11.79 5.94
N VAL A 190 -0.67 -10.61 5.70
CA VAL A 190 0.68 -10.20 6.13
C VAL A 190 0.62 -8.80 6.75
N VAL A 191 1.23 -8.58 7.91
CA VAL A 191 1.37 -7.22 8.45
C VAL A 191 2.45 -6.50 7.64
N ALA A 192 2.07 -5.37 7.01
CA ALA A 192 2.97 -4.52 6.24
C ALA A 192 3.89 -3.72 7.17
N HIS A 193 5.12 -3.48 6.74
CA HIS A 193 6.12 -2.56 7.31
C HIS A 193 5.93 -2.22 8.80
N PRO A 194 5.95 -3.21 9.74
CA PRO A 194 5.65 -2.98 11.15
C PRO A 194 6.61 -1.99 11.83
N GLY A 195 7.80 -1.77 11.29
CA GLY A 195 8.73 -0.76 11.78
C GLY A 195 8.30 0.67 11.48
N GLN A 196 7.63 0.90 10.33
CA GLN A 196 7.12 2.21 9.94
C GLN A 196 5.95 2.67 10.83
N LEU A 197 5.04 1.75 11.19
CA LEU A 197 3.80 2.04 11.91
C LEU A 197 3.81 1.56 13.38
N ASP A 198 4.96 1.07 13.87
CA ASP A 198 5.16 0.52 15.22
C ASP A 198 4.08 -0.51 15.60
N SER A 199 3.79 -1.46 14.69
CA SER A 199 2.66 -2.39 14.82
C SER A 199 3.05 -3.78 15.33
N TYR A 200 4.23 -3.95 15.91
CA TYR A 200 4.77 -5.25 16.36
C TYR A 200 3.91 -5.96 17.41
N ASP A 201 3.37 -5.24 18.36
CA ASP A 201 2.58 -5.77 19.48
C ASP A 201 1.15 -6.17 19.08
N LEU A 202 0.69 -5.76 17.90
CA LEU A 202 -0.57 -6.20 17.30
C LEU A 202 -0.44 -7.61 16.67
N ILE A 203 0.75 -7.98 16.18
CA ILE A 203 0.97 -9.23 15.43
C ILE A 203 0.50 -10.47 16.21
N PRO A 204 0.86 -10.67 17.50
CA PRO A 204 0.35 -11.81 18.27
C PRO A 204 -1.18 -11.86 18.38
N GLU A 205 -1.85 -10.70 18.40
CA GLU A 205 -3.30 -10.59 18.52
C GLU A 205 -4.01 -10.99 17.20
N LEU A 206 -3.34 -10.87 16.05
CA LEU A 206 -3.87 -11.22 14.74
C LEU A 206 -3.71 -12.72 14.39
N ILE A 207 -2.81 -13.44 15.05
CA ILE A 207 -2.58 -14.88 14.80
C ILE A 207 -3.86 -15.73 14.88
N PRO A 208 -4.73 -15.59 15.91
CA PRO A 208 -5.95 -16.38 16.00
C PRO A 208 -6.94 -16.16 14.86
N TYR A 209 -6.77 -15.08 14.10
CA TYR A 209 -7.64 -14.74 12.96
C TYR A 209 -7.05 -15.17 11.61
N GLY A 210 -5.86 -15.81 11.62
CA GLY A 210 -5.26 -16.38 10.43
C GLY A 210 -4.15 -15.52 9.80
N LEU A 211 -3.55 -14.57 10.56
CA LEU A 211 -2.34 -13.90 10.11
C LEU A 211 -1.26 -14.94 9.79
N GLY A 212 -0.77 -14.94 8.55
CA GLY A 212 0.21 -15.91 8.06
C GLY A 212 1.58 -15.33 7.77
N GLY A 213 1.75 -14.01 7.79
CA GLY A 213 3.04 -13.40 7.46
C GLY A 213 3.29 -12.03 8.08
N ILE A 214 4.52 -11.56 7.89
CA ILE A 214 5.01 -10.27 8.34
C ILE A 214 6.03 -9.75 7.32
N GLU A 215 5.94 -8.49 6.95
CA GLU A 215 6.92 -7.87 6.06
C GLU A 215 8.23 -7.61 6.80
N ARG A 216 9.33 -8.17 6.26
CA ARG A 216 10.68 -8.04 6.80
C ARG A 216 11.47 -6.97 6.07
N ASN A 217 11.54 -7.07 4.75
CA ASN A 217 12.37 -6.20 3.94
C ASN A 217 11.54 -5.01 3.45
N HIS A 218 11.78 -3.84 4.04
CA HIS A 218 11.11 -2.60 3.70
C HIS A 218 12.10 -1.42 3.83
N PRO A 219 11.96 -0.34 3.01
CA PRO A 219 12.86 0.81 3.06
C PRO A 219 13.03 1.45 4.43
N ASP A 220 11.97 1.53 5.21
CA ASP A 220 11.95 2.17 6.53
C ASP A 220 12.41 1.24 7.66
N HIS A 221 12.72 -0.03 7.37
CA HIS A 221 13.18 -0.96 8.36
C HIS A 221 14.68 -0.82 8.64
N THR A 222 15.02 -0.77 9.91
CA THR A 222 16.39 -0.80 10.43
C THR A 222 16.83 -2.22 10.77
N ALA A 223 18.11 -2.40 11.11
CA ALA A 223 18.62 -3.67 11.61
C ALA A 223 17.87 -4.19 12.87
N SER A 224 17.40 -3.28 13.73
CA SER A 224 16.57 -3.62 14.90
C SER A 224 15.20 -4.16 14.47
N ASP A 225 14.62 -3.59 13.41
CA ASP A 225 13.32 -4.02 12.90
C ASP A 225 13.43 -5.42 12.29
N TYR A 226 14.49 -5.71 11.54
CA TYR A 226 14.76 -7.06 11.03
C TYR A 226 14.83 -8.08 12.15
N GLN A 227 15.54 -7.80 13.25
CA GLN A 227 15.64 -8.71 14.40
C GLN A 227 14.27 -8.95 15.06
N LYS A 228 13.45 -7.91 15.24
CA LYS A 228 12.11 -8.04 15.80
C LYS A 228 11.21 -8.89 14.89
N VAL A 229 11.23 -8.62 13.59
CA VAL A 229 10.44 -9.38 12.59
C VAL A 229 10.85 -10.85 12.58
N GLU A 230 12.16 -11.14 12.52
CA GLU A 230 12.67 -12.51 12.52
C GLU A 230 12.30 -13.27 13.80
N ALA A 231 12.35 -12.61 14.95
CA ALA A 231 11.95 -13.20 16.22
C ALA A 231 10.45 -13.56 16.25
N LEU A 232 9.59 -12.63 15.76
CA LEU A 232 8.15 -12.86 15.65
C LEU A 232 7.83 -13.95 14.62
N ALA A 233 8.45 -13.90 13.45
CA ALA A 233 8.27 -14.90 12.41
C ALA A 233 8.65 -16.31 12.91
N LYS A 234 9.79 -16.44 13.59
CA LYS A 234 10.21 -17.70 14.20
C LYS A 234 9.24 -18.17 15.28
N ARG A 235 8.77 -17.25 16.14
CA ARG A 235 7.89 -17.59 17.26
C ARG A 235 6.52 -18.10 16.82
N TYR A 236 5.96 -17.50 15.76
CA TYR A 236 4.59 -17.76 15.32
C TYR A 236 4.49 -18.50 13.99
N GLY A 237 5.64 -18.92 13.40
CA GLY A 237 5.65 -19.64 12.13
C GLY A 237 5.21 -18.78 10.93
N LEU A 238 5.50 -17.45 10.95
CA LEU A 238 5.06 -16.52 9.93
C LEU A 238 5.99 -16.51 8.72
N VAL A 239 5.39 -16.37 7.55
CA VAL A 239 6.11 -16.09 6.30
C VAL A 239 6.69 -14.68 6.37
N MET A 240 7.91 -14.49 5.88
CA MET A 240 8.52 -13.17 5.74
C MET A 240 8.45 -12.71 4.29
N THR A 241 7.91 -11.51 4.05
CA THR A 241 7.84 -10.86 2.74
C THR A 241 8.71 -9.62 2.68
N GLY A 242 8.67 -8.91 1.57
CA GLY A 242 9.32 -7.63 1.42
C GLY A 242 9.19 -7.05 0.02
N GLY A 243 9.44 -5.76 -0.08
CA GLY A 243 9.41 -5.01 -1.32
C GLY A 243 9.88 -3.57 -1.14
N THR A 244 9.81 -2.82 -2.21
CA THR A 244 10.32 -1.44 -2.26
C THR A 244 9.32 -0.41 -1.77
N ASP A 245 8.06 -0.76 -1.59
CA ASP A 245 6.96 0.19 -1.38
C ASP A 245 6.96 1.30 -2.45
N PHE A 246 7.16 0.84 -3.70
CA PHE A 246 7.35 1.71 -4.85
C PHE A 246 6.09 2.49 -5.18
N HIS A 247 6.18 3.83 -5.23
CA HIS A 247 5.10 4.73 -5.62
C HIS A 247 5.49 5.64 -6.81
N GLY A 248 6.61 5.37 -7.47
CA GLY A 248 7.14 6.25 -8.51
C GLY A 248 7.50 7.64 -7.98
N ALA A 249 7.05 8.68 -8.68
CA ALA A 249 7.30 10.07 -8.27
C ALA A 249 6.52 10.50 -7.01
N TYR A 250 5.56 9.70 -6.53
CA TYR A 250 4.76 10.01 -5.35
C TYR A 250 5.30 9.43 -4.05
N GLY A 251 6.42 8.71 -4.10
CA GLY A 251 7.06 8.09 -2.95
C GLY A 251 8.57 8.36 -2.87
N ALA A 252 9.23 7.61 -2.00
CA ALA A 252 10.68 7.64 -1.90
C ALA A 252 11.33 7.17 -3.22
N PRO A 253 12.46 7.77 -3.66
CA PRO A 253 13.11 7.44 -4.93
C PRO A 253 13.92 6.14 -4.82
N ILE A 254 13.27 5.07 -4.38
CA ILE A 254 13.87 3.75 -4.26
C ILE A 254 13.58 3.00 -5.57
N PRO A 255 14.62 2.54 -6.25
CA PRO A 255 14.44 1.82 -7.49
C PRO A 255 13.70 0.50 -7.28
N LEU A 256 12.73 0.21 -8.15
CA LEU A 256 11.98 -1.03 -8.16
C LEU A 256 12.92 -2.25 -8.10
N GLY A 257 12.64 -3.21 -7.22
CA GLY A 257 13.48 -4.39 -7.03
C GLY A 257 14.81 -4.16 -6.30
N GLU A 258 15.06 -2.96 -5.76
CA GLU A 258 16.23 -2.71 -4.89
C GLU A 258 16.09 -3.46 -3.56
N ILE A 259 14.87 -3.53 -3.05
CA ILE A 259 14.51 -4.33 -1.88
C ILE A 259 13.65 -5.49 -2.35
N THR A 260 14.01 -6.69 -1.93
CA THR A 260 13.36 -7.91 -2.39
C THR A 260 12.83 -8.75 -1.24
N SER A 261 11.76 -9.47 -1.52
CA SER A 261 11.18 -10.46 -0.61
C SER A 261 12.09 -11.69 -0.48
N PRO A 262 12.10 -12.38 0.66
CA PRO A 262 12.61 -13.73 0.79
C PRO A 262 11.80 -14.70 -0.08
N SER A 263 12.15 -14.82 -1.34
CA SER A 263 11.32 -15.32 -2.45
C SER A 263 10.90 -16.80 -2.38
N SER A 264 11.57 -17.63 -1.57
CA SER A 264 11.26 -19.07 -1.49
C SER A 264 9.94 -19.39 -0.78
N LEU A 265 9.33 -18.45 -0.09
CA LEU A 265 8.26 -18.69 0.87
C LEU A 265 6.85 -18.58 0.27
N LEU A 266 6.64 -17.79 -0.80
CA LEU A 266 5.32 -17.66 -1.41
C LEU A 266 4.91 -18.84 -2.30
N LYS A 267 5.87 -19.65 -2.77
CA LYS A 267 5.56 -20.87 -3.55
C LYS A 267 4.99 -22.01 -2.73
N SER A 268 5.14 -22.00 -1.41
CA SER A 268 4.67 -23.07 -0.52
C SER A 268 3.22 -22.91 -0.05
N TYR A 269 2.54 -21.82 -0.43
CA TYR A 269 1.16 -21.51 -0.04
C TYR A 269 0.10 -21.79 -1.13
N LYS A 270 0.49 -22.53 -2.19
CA LYS A 270 -0.48 -23.02 -3.21
C LYS A 270 -1.08 -24.33 -2.80
#